data_7fa75412c5c773121ecf24bf4d0b381c
#
_entry.id   7fa75412c5c773121ecf24bf4d0b381c
#
_cell.length_a   1.000
_cell.length_b   1.000
_cell.length_c   1.000
_cell.angle_alpha   90.00
_cell.angle_beta   90.00
_cell.angle_gamma   90.00
#
_symmetry.space_group_name_H-M   'P 1'
#
loop_
_entity.id
_entity.type
_entity.pdbx_description
1 polymer ?
#
loop_
_entity_poly.entity_id
_entity_poly.type
_entity_poly.pdbx_seq_one_letter_code
_entity_poly.pdbx_strand_id
1 'polypeptide(L)'
;PYGRLREYRKGYKRASYIVVTKCPPLNEKQKQDFVLKLKPLPHQKIFFSNIVYKPPYHIKNKEKQINLSDYKVLLLTGIANNQHIIEYLNSITQVVDTITFSDHHNFTEKDKDQIKNRYNKFSASNTILLTTEKDAMRLQNFETDIYVLPIDIEVHQYGENNQLIEKTIQEDVK
;
A
#
# COMPACT_ATOMS: atom_id res chain seq x y z
N PRO A 1 7.54 0.79 -24.34
CA PRO A 1 6.73 0.30 -23.23
C PRO A 1 5.35 -0.03 -23.76
N TYR A 2 5.01 -1.31 -23.75
CA TYR A 2 3.73 -1.82 -24.25
C TYR A 2 2.72 -1.84 -23.08
N GLY A 3 2.36 -0.64 -22.57
CA GLY A 3 1.30 -0.51 -21.59
C GLY A 3 -0.04 -0.30 -22.27
N ARG A 4 -1.11 -0.96 -21.80
CA ARG A 4 -2.49 -0.65 -22.21
C ARG A 4 -2.91 0.68 -21.59
N LEU A 5 -2.66 1.78 -22.28
CA LEU A 5 -3.18 3.08 -21.91
C LEU A 5 -4.71 3.06 -22.07
N ARG A 6 -5.46 3.54 -21.09
CA ARG A 6 -6.91 3.75 -21.21
C ARG A 6 -7.25 4.88 -22.18
N GLU A 7 -6.32 5.83 -22.36
CA GLU A 7 -6.42 6.95 -23.29
C GLU A 7 -5.08 7.20 -24.02
N TYR A 8 -5.12 7.91 -25.13
CA TYR A 8 -3.91 8.35 -25.81
C TYR A 8 -3.06 9.24 -24.90
N ARG A 9 -1.73 9.12 -24.99
CA ARG A 9 -0.78 9.94 -24.20
C ARG A 9 -1.08 11.44 -24.26
N LYS A 10 -1.58 11.95 -25.40
CA LYS A 10 -1.95 13.36 -25.57
C LYS A 10 -3.13 13.80 -24.68
N GLY A 11 -3.90 12.86 -24.12
CA GLY A 11 -5.06 13.16 -23.27
C GLY A 11 -4.70 13.97 -22.02
N TYR A 12 -3.46 13.84 -21.49
CA TYR A 12 -3.04 14.61 -20.32
C TYR A 12 -3.04 16.13 -20.55
N LYS A 13 -2.97 16.61 -21.79
CA LYS A 13 -2.94 18.04 -22.11
C LYS A 13 -4.21 18.82 -21.73
N ARG A 14 -5.34 18.12 -21.58
CA ARG A 14 -6.62 18.72 -21.14
C ARG A 14 -6.80 18.75 -19.61
N ALA A 15 -5.91 18.09 -18.88
CA ALA A 15 -5.97 18.04 -17.42
C ALA A 15 -5.43 19.31 -16.80
N SER A 16 -6.05 19.80 -15.75
CA SER A 16 -5.51 20.86 -14.88
C SER A 16 -4.56 20.28 -13.82
N TYR A 17 -4.83 19.04 -13.40
CA TYR A 17 -4.06 18.32 -12.40
C TYR A 17 -3.51 17.02 -12.98
N ILE A 18 -2.24 16.72 -12.71
CA ILE A 18 -1.57 15.47 -13.08
C ILE A 18 -1.09 14.80 -11.80
N VAL A 19 -1.61 13.61 -11.51
CA VAL A 19 -1.19 12.84 -10.34
C VAL A 19 -0.36 11.63 -10.80
N VAL A 20 0.90 11.59 -10.38
CA VAL A 20 1.78 10.44 -10.58
C VAL A 20 1.61 9.52 -9.38
N THR A 21 0.99 8.37 -9.61
CA THR A 21 0.59 7.46 -8.54
C THR A 21 1.57 6.32 -8.29
N LYS A 22 1.52 5.73 -7.09
CA LYS A 22 2.34 4.58 -6.68
C LYS A 22 3.84 4.86 -6.79
N CYS A 23 4.24 6.09 -6.48
CA CYS A 23 5.65 6.43 -6.47
C CYS A 23 6.34 5.76 -5.28
N PRO A 24 7.56 5.23 -5.46
CA PRO A 24 8.44 5.00 -4.31
C PRO A 24 8.78 6.35 -3.67
N PRO A 25 9.36 6.39 -2.48
CA PRO A 25 9.88 7.63 -1.92
C PRO A 25 10.88 8.27 -2.92
N LEU A 26 10.49 9.43 -3.49
CA LEU A 26 11.28 10.15 -4.48
C LEU A 26 11.94 11.37 -3.81
N ASN A 27 13.24 11.57 -4.07
CA ASN A 27 13.90 12.83 -3.74
C ASN A 27 13.56 13.91 -4.80
N GLU A 28 13.86 15.19 -4.49
CA GLU A 28 13.50 16.32 -5.36
C GLU A 28 14.10 16.22 -6.77
N LYS A 29 15.34 15.72 -6.90
CA LYS A 29 15.96 15.49 -8.21
C LYS A 29 15.21 14.47 -9.05
N GLN A 30 14.79 13.35 -8.44
CA GLN A 30 14.01 12.32 -9.13
C GLN A 30 12.63 12.85 -9.55
N LYS A 31 11.96 13.64 -8.70
CA LYS A 31 10.71 14.31 -9.05
C LYS A 31 10.91 15.27 -10.22
N GLN A 32 11.98 16.07 -10.20
CA GLN A 32 12.34 16.99 -11.29
C GLN A 32 12.58 16.24 -12.60
N ASP A 33 13.36 15.16 -12.59
CA ASP A 33 13.60 14.32 -13.76
C ASP A 33 12.31 13.76 -14.35
N PHE A 34 11.36 13.39 -13.48
CA PHE A 34 10.05 12.90 -13.88
C PHE A 34 9.23 13.99 -14.58
N VAL A 35 9.21 15.19 -14.00
CA VAL A 35 8.51 16.36 -14.54
C VAL A 35 9.08 16.77 -15.89
N LEU A 36 10.41 16.76 -16.05
CA LEU A 36 11.08 17.06 -17.33
C LEU A 36 10.68 16.06 -18.43
N LYS A 37 10.53 14.78 -18.08
CA LYS A 37 10.05 13.73 -19.03
C LYS A 37 8.57 13.87 -19.36
N LEU A 38 7.75 14.30 -18.39
CA LEU A 38 6.31 14.47 -18.54
C LEU A 38 5.98 15.65 -19.45
N LYS A 39 6.78 16.73 -19.41
CA LYS A 39 6.60 17.96 -20.18
C LYS A 39 5.22 18.59 -19.97
N PRO A 40 4.85 18.94 -18.72
CA PRO A 40 3.55 19.51 -18.44
C PRO A 40 3.38 20.88 -19.09
N LEU A 41 2.13 21.28 -19.29
CA LEU A 41 1.79 22.63 -19.75
C LEU A 41 1.85 23.60 -18.56
N PRO A 42 2.09 24.92 -18.80
CA PRO A 42 2.29 25.91 -17.72
C PRO A 42 1.15 26.02 -16.70
N HIS A 43 -0.08 25.68 -17.10
CA HIS A 43 -1.25 25.75 -16.23
C HIS A 43 -1.47 24.46 -15.42
N GLN A 44 -0.69 23.40 -15.66
CA GLN A 44 -0.89 22.11 -15.03
C GLN A 44 -0.16 22.01 -13.69
N LYS A 45 -0.87 21.61 -12.65
CA LYS A 45 -0.29 21.26 -11.36
C LYS A 45 0.05 19.78 -11.29
N ILE A 46 1.21 19.45 -10.74
CA ILE A 46 1.71 18.07 -10.67
C ILE A 46 1.74 17.62 -9.23
N PHE A 47 1.26 16.42 -9.01
CA PHE A 47 1.26 15.77 -7.72
C PHE A 47 1.93 14.40 -7.81
N PHE A 48 2.60 14.00 -6.74
CA PHE A 48 3.14 12.66 -6.54
C PHE A 48 2.41 12.01 -5.38
N SER A 49 1.95 10.78 -5.55
CA SER A 49 1.36 10.02 -4.45
C SER A 49 2.20 8.79 -4.12
N ASN A 50 2.38 8.57 -2.83
CA ASN A 50 3.06 7.41 -2.27
C ASN A 50 2.12 6.65 -1.32
N ILE A 51 2.42 5.36 -1.14
CA ILE A 51 1.76 4.53 -0.15
C ILE A 51 2.49 4.71 1.18
N VAL A 52 1.73 4.94 2.25
CA VAL A 52 2.21 5.00 3.62
C VAL A 52 1.55 3.88 4.41
N TYR A 53 2.34 3.12 5.15
CA TYR A 53 1.84 2.09 6.03
C TYR A 53 1.64 2.65 7.43
N LYS A 54 0.50 2.34 8.04
CA LYS A 54 0.17 2.74 9.42
C LYS A 54 0.45 1.58 10.39
N PRO A 55 0.49 1.83 11.71
CA PRO A 55 0.66 0.78 12.69
C PRO A 55 -0.39 -0.32 12.53
N PRO A 56 0.00 -1.61 12.47
CA PRO A 56 -0.96 -2.70 12.36
C PRO A 56 -1.86 -2.78 13.57
N TYR A 57 -3.10 -3.18 13.34
CA TYR A 57 -4.09 -3.38 14.38
C TYR A 57 -4.67 -4.81 14.32
N HIS A 58 -5.20 -5.27 15.46
CA HIS A 58 -5.83 -6.58 15.52
C HIS A 58 -7.17 -6.59 14.77
N ILE A 59 -7.43 -7.62 13.95
CA ILE A 59 -8.60 -7.70 13.05
C ILE A 59 -9.95 -7.51 13.77
N LYS A 60 -10.07 -7.94 15.01
CA LYS A 60 -11.29 -7.84 15.84
C LYS A 60 -11.30 -6.60 16.75
N ASN A 61 -10.18 -5.88 16.86
CA ASN A 61 -10.08 -4.70 17.74
C ASN A 61 -9.05 -3.72 17.17
N LYS A 62 -9.53 -2.66 16.53
CA LYS A 62 -8.67 -1.64 15.90
C LYS A 62 -7.85 -0.81 16.90
N GLU A 63 -8.24 -0.77 18.16
CA GLU A 63 -7.50 -0.07 19.22
C GLU A 63 -6.26 -0.87 19.66
N LYS A 64 -6.28 -2.20 19.47
CA LYS A 64 -5.13 -3.06 19.76
C LYS A 64 -4.11 -2.98 18.61
N GLN A 65 -3.29 -1.95 18.65
CA GLN A 65 -2.17 -1.75 17.73
C GLN A 65 -0.90 -2.41 18.26
N ILE A 66 0.01 -2.72 17.33
CA ILE A 66 1.32 -3.31 17.65
C ILE A 66 2.44 -2.58 16.92
N ASN A 67 3.65 -2.71 17.46
CA ASN A 67 4.87 -2.31 16.77
C ASN A 67 5.44 -3.51 16.01
N LEU A 68 5.61 -3.39 14.69
CA LEU A 68 6.12 -4.47 13.84
C LEU A 68 7.53 -4.93 14.21
N SER A 69 8.37 -4.03 14.74
CA SER A 69 9.74 -4.38 15.12
C SER A 69 9.82 -5.43 16.23
N ASP A 70 8.74 -5.62 16.99
CA ASP A 70 8.71 -6.55 18.11
C ASP A 70 8.35 -7.99 17.68
N TYR A 71 7.98 -8.19 16.42
CA TYR A 71 7.46 -9.45 15.92
C TYR A 71 8.11 -9.84 14.59
N LYS A 72 8.16 -11.14 14.30
CA LYS A 72 8.32 -11.65 12.95
C LYS A 72 6.97 -11.73 12.26
N VAL A 73 6.95 -11.75 10.95
CA VAL A 73 5.70 -11.68 10.16
C VAL A 73 5.56 -12.90 9.26
N LEU A 74 4.42 -13.58 9.37
CA LEU A 74 3.89 -14.42 8.31
C LEU A 74 2.87 -13.56 7.55
N LEU A 75 3.18 -13.25 6.29
CA LEU A 75 2.34 -12.37 5.47
C LEU A 75 1.29 -13.19 4.70
N LEU A 76 0.01 -12.82 4.84
CA LEU A 76 -1.11 -13.39 4.10
C LEU A 76 -1.68 -12.34 3.15
N THR A 77 -1.66 -12.59 1.84
CA THR A 77 -2.17 -11.64 0.84
C THR A 77 -2.93 -12.31 -0.29
N GLY A 78 -4.00 -11.65 -0.76
CA GLY A 78 -4.72 -11.94 -1.99
C GLY A 78 -4.55 -10.84 -3.04
N ILE A 79 -3.37 -10.23 -3.13
CA ILE A 79 -3.05 -9.19 -4.12
C ILE A 79 -2.01 -9.68 -5.13
N ALA A 80 -2.19 -9.26 -6.39
CA ALA A 80 -1.36 -9.74 -7.51
C ALA A 80 0.12 -9.38 -7.39
N ASN A 81 0.46 -8.27 -6.72
CA ASN A 81 1.83 -7.84 -6.49
C ASN A 81 1.98 -7.35 -5.04
N ASN A 82 2.61 -8.18 -4.21
CA ASN A 82 2.88 -7.90 -2.79
C ASN A 82 4.33 -7.49 -2.51
N GLN A 83 5.16 -7.36 -3.55
CA GLN A 83 6.59 -7.08 -3.43
C GLN A 83 6.87 -5.82 -2.60
N HIS A 84 6.11 -4.74 -2.82
CA HIS A 84 6.25 -3.49 -2.08
C HIS A 84 5.91 -3.62 -0.58
N ILE A 85 4.98 -4.51 -0.22
CA ILE A 85 4.67 -4.81 1.20
C ILE A 85 5.83 -5.58 1.82
N ILE A 86 6.37 -6.58 1.11
CA ILE A 86 7.49 -7.40 1.58
C ILE A 86 8.74 -6.53 1.77
N GLU A 87 9.03 -5.63 0.84
CA GLU A 87 10.16 -4.69 0.96
C GLU A 87 10.00 -3.77 2.17
N TYR A 88 8.81 -3.21 2.37
CA TYR A 88 8.50 -2.40 3.55
C TYR A 88 8.67 -3.21 4.83
N LEU A 89 8.09 -4.39 4.93
CA LEU A 89 8.19 -5.23 6.12
C LEU A 89 9.63 -5.62 6.41
N ASN A 90 10.40 -6.01 5.41
CA ASN A 90 11.81 -6.38 5.56
C ASN A 90 12.72 -5.21 5.96
N SER A 91 12.27 -3.96 5.80
CA SER A 91 12.98 -2.79 6.32
C SER A 91 12.79 -2.58 7.83
N ILE A 92 11.81 -3.25 8.46
CA ILE A 92 11.43 -3.07 9.87
C ILE A 92 11.60 -4.37 10.66
N THR A 93 11.25 -5.51 10.06
CA THR A 93 11.20 -6.82 10.70
C THR A 93 11.56 -7.94 9.73
N GLN A 94 11.47 -9.19 10.17
CA GLN A 94 11.67 -10.37 9.34
C GLN A 94 10.35 -10.95 8.84
N VAL A 95 10.16 -11.03 7.52
CA VAL A 95 9.10 -11.84 6.92
C VAL A 95 9.57 -13.28 6.86
N VAL A 96 9.00 -14.15 7.72
CA VAL A 96 9.42 -15.56 7.85
C VAL A 96 8.80 -16.44 6.76
N ASP A 97 7.61 -16.07 6.27
CA ASP A 97 6.94 -16.78 5.20
C ASP A 97 5.84 -15.90 4.57
N THR A 98 5.40 -16.25 3.37
CA THR A 98 4.32 -15.56 2.67
C THR A 98 3.33 -16.57 2.10
N ILE A 99 2.05 -16.37 2.39
CA ILE A 99 0.94 -17.12 1.81
C ILE A 99 0.22 -16.18 0.83
N THR A 100 0.25 -16.52 -0.46
CA THR A 100 -0.38 -15.71 -1.50
C THR A 100 -1.55 -16.46 -2.11
N PHE A 101 -2.70 -15.80 -2.17
CA PHE A 101 -3.89 -16.24 -2.88
C PHE A 101 -4.13 -15.37 -4.12
N SER A 102 -5.03 -15.80 -4.99
CA SER A 102 -5.47 -14.98 -6.13
C SER A 102 -6.23 -13.74 -5.67
N ASP A 103 -6.26 -12.71 -6.50
CA ASP A 103 -7.07 -11.52 -6.23
C ASP A 103 -8.56 -11.90 -6.11
N HIS A 104 -9.25 -11.29 -5.16
CA HIS A 104 -10.63 -11.58 -4.81
C HIS A 104 -10.91 -13.02 -4.33
N HIS A 105 -9.89 -13.74 -3.81
CA HIS A 105 -10.05 -15.09 -3.30
C HIS A 105 -11.09 -15.17 -2.16
N ASN A 106 -11.99 -16.14 -2.24
CA ASN A 106 -12.93 -16.46 -1.15
C ASN A 106 -12.31 -17.57 -0.30
N PHE A 107 -11.95 -17.24 0.94
CA PHE A 107 -11.30 -18.18 1.86
C PHE A 107 -12.26 -19.31 2.26
N THR A 108 -11.92 -20.52 1.86
CA THR A 108 -12.63 -21.76 2.25
C THR A 108 -12.11 -22.26 3.60
N GLU A 109 -12.83 -23.19 4.24
CA GLU A 109 -12.34 -23.85 5.47
C GLU A 109 -10.98 -24.54 5.24
N LYS A 110 -10.79 -25.17 4.07
CA LYS A 110 -9.49 -25.77 3.69
C LYS A 110 -8.36 -24.74 3.65
N ASP A 111 -8.63 -23.54 3.13
CA ASP A 111 -7.64 -22.47 3.11
C ASP A 111 -7.32 -22.00 4.53
N LYS A 112 -8.33 -21.89 5.39
CA LYS A 112 -8.15 -21.53 6.81
C LYS A 112 -7.29 -22.56 7.54
N ASP A 113 -7.53 -23.84 7.33
CA ASP A 113 -6.70 -24.92 7.88
C ASP A 113 -5.26 -24.84 7.37
N GLN A 114 -5.07 -24.60 6.10
CA GLN A 114 -3.75 -24.41 5.51
C GLN A 114 -3.01 -23.21 6.14
N ILE A 115 -3.67 -22.08 6.29
CA ILE A 115 -3.11 -20.87 6.93
C ILE A 115 -2.72 -21.19 8.38
N LYS A 116 -3.63 -21.81 9.15
CA LYS A 116 -3.39 -22.18 10.54
C LYS A 116 -2.22 -23.15 10.69
N ASN A 117 -2.14 -24.16 9.84
CA ASN A 117 -1.05 -25.13 9.84
C ASN A 117 0.30 -24.50 9.51
N ARG A 118 0.35 -23.53 8.57
CA ARG A 118 1.58 -22.79 8.28
C ARG A 118 1.96 -21.84 9.42
N TYR A 119 1.01 -21.15 10.01
CA TYR A 119 1.26 -20.24 11.14
C TYR A 119 1.80 -21.00 12.36
N ASN A 120 1.25 -22.18 12.68
CA ASN A 120 1.67 -22.99 13.81
C ASN A 120 3.16 -23.41 13.73
N LYS A 121 3.74 -23.51 12.54
CA LYS A 121 5.18 -23.79 12.38
C LYS A 121 6.07 -22.69 12.94
N PHE A 122 5.55 -21.49 13.10
CA PHE A 122 6.29 -20.31 13.57
C PHE A 122 5.81 -19.82 14.95
N SER A 123 4.85 -20.51 15.60
CA SER A 123 4.24 -20.09 16.87
C SER A 123 5.23 -19.90 18.02
N ALA A 124 6.36 -20.63 18.01
CA ALA A 124 7.42 -20.50 19.02
C ALA A 124 8.35 -19.30 18.80
N SER A 125 8.21 -18.54 17.71
CA SER A 125 9.18 -17.52 17.25
C SER A 125 8.70 -16.07 17.33
N ASN A 126 7.75 -15.76 18.20
CA ASN A 126 7.14 -14.42 18.31
C ASN A 126 6.64 -13.89 16.94
N THR A 127 5.95 -14.74 16.20
CA THR A 127 5.47 -14.45 14.85
C THR A 127 4.00 -14.10 14.87
N ILE A 128 3.62 -13.06 14.14
CA ILE A 128 2.22 -12.68 13.91
C ILE A 128 1.79 -13.06 12.49
N LEU A 129 0.48 -13.32 12.33
CA LEU A 129 -0.15 -13.42 11.02
C LEU A 129 -0.64 -12.03 10.62
N LEU A 130 -0.06 -11.48 9.55
CA LEU A 130 -0.35 -10.14 9.05
C LEU A 130 -1.04 -10.20 7.70
N THR A 131 -2.08 -9.40 7.50
CA THR A 131 -2.80 -9.31 6.23
C THR A 131 -3.07 -7.86 5.82
N THR A 132 -3.60 -7.65 4.62
CA THR A 132 -4.03 -6.33 4.13
C THR A 132 -5.47 -6.02 4.57
N GLU A 133 -5.85 -4.73 4.57
CA GLU A 133 -7.25 -4.33 4.86
C GLU A 133 -8.25 -4.97 3.89
N LYS A 134 -7.87 -5.09 2.61
CA LYS A 134 -8.70 -5.72 1.58
C LYS A 134 -9.01 -7.18 1.90
N ASP A 135 -8.00 -7.94 2.31
CA ASP A 135 -8.16 -9.36 2.60
C ASP A 135 -8.80 -9.59 3.96
N ALA A 136 -8.54 -8.72 4.94
CA ALA A 136 -9.13 -8.76 6.28
C ALA A 136 -10.66 -8.78 6.25
N MET A 137 -11.30 -8.09 5.30
CA MET A 137 -12.76 -8.08 5.13
C MET A 137 -13.34 -9.48 4.92
N ARG A 138 -12.54 -10.41 4.40
CA ARG A 138 -12.94 -11.80 4.11
C ARG A 138 -12.50 -12.80 5.16
N LEU A 139 -11.68 -12.34 6.13
CA LEU A 139 -11.10 -13.16 7.19
C LEU A 139 -11.73 -12.90 8.56
N GLN A 140 -12.81 -12.12 8.65
CA GLN A 140 -13.42 -11.71 9.93
C GLN A 140 -13.86 -12.88 10.84
N ASN A 141 -14.23 -14.02 10.25
CA ASN A 141 -14.66 -15.22 10.96
C ASN A 141 -13.52 -16.22 11.18
N PHE A 142 -12.27 -15.78 11.03
CA PHE A 142 -11.13 -16.63 11.27
C PHE A 142 -10.77 -16.64 12.77
N GLU A 143 -10.52 -17.83 13.34
CA GLU A 143 -10.27 -17.98 14.78
C GLU A 143 -8.86 -17.57 15.21
N THR A 144 -7.90 -17.56 14.27
CA THR A 144 -6.51 -17.20 14.55
C THR A 144 -6.37 -15.70 14.76
N ASP A 145 -5.47 -15.29 15.63
CA ASP A 145 -5.10 -13.90 15.82
C ASP A 145 -4.44 -13.33 14.56
N ILE A 146 -5.16 -12.44 13.89
CA ILE A 146 -4.69 -11.76 12.66
C ILE A 146 -4.54 -10.29 12.94
N TYR A 147 -3.43 -9.73 12.46
CA TYR A 147 -3.20 -8.30 12.41
C TYR A 147 -3.37 -7.77 10.99
N VAL A 148 -3.87 -6.57 10.88
CA VAL A 148 -4.17 -5.89 9.62
C VAL A 148 -3.17 -4.77 9.43
N LEU A 149 -2.49 -4.73 8.28
CA LEU A 149 -1.60 -3.65 7.90
C LEU A 149 -2.40 -2.59 7.12
N PRO A 150 -2.72 -1.45 7.75
CA PRO A 150 -3.43 -0.38 7.06
C PRO A 150 -2.50 0.33 6.10
N ILE A 151 -3.07 0.77 4.99
CA ILE A 151 -2.39 1.64 4.03
C ILE A 151 -3.11 2.96 3.93
N ASP A 152 -2.34 4.02 3.72
CA ASP A 152 -2.82 5.35 3.41
C ASP A 152 -2.13 5.86 2.15
N ILE A 153 -2.70 6.86 1.52
CA ILE A 153 -2.13 7.49 0.33
C ILE A 153 -1.84 8.94 0.66
N GLU A 154 -0.58 9.30 0.66
CA GLU A 154 -0.17 10.69 0.75
C GLU A 154 0.03 11.26 -0.64
N VAL A 155 -0.46 12.48 -0.85
CA VAL A 155 -0.37 13.19 -2.12
C VAL A 155 0.26 14.55 -1.88
N HIS A 156 1.38 14.82 -2.55
CA HIS A 156 2.17 16.04 -2.41
C HIS A 156 2.26 16.79 -3.73
N GLN A 157 2.06 18.09 -3.71
CA GLN A 157 2.25 18.93 -4.89
C GLN A 157 3.74 19.14 -5.17
N TYR A 158 4.13 19.06 -6.44
CA TYR A 158 5.49 19.36 -6.87
C TYR A 158 5.71 20.89 -6.94
N GLY A 159 6.82 21.36 -6.38
CA GLY A 159 7.27 22.77 -6.50
C GLY A 159 6.72 23.75 -5.45
N GLU A 160 5.75 23.36 -4.64
CA GLU A 160 5.27 24.12 -3.49
C GLU A 160 5.48 23.29 -2.23
N ASN A 161 6.02 23.88 -1.16
CA ASN A 161 6.42 23.30 0.13
C ASN A 161 5.59 22.10 0.61
N ASN A 162 5.58 20.97 -0.13
CA ASN A 162 4.88 19.72 0.20
C ASN A 162 3.45 19.92 0.74
N GLN A 163 2.67 20.82 0.17
CA GLN A 163 1.27 21.01 0.57
C GLN A 163 0.46 19.79 0.18
N LEU A 164 -0.33 19.28 1.13
CA LEU A 164 -1.28 18.23 0.88
C LEU A 164 -2.35 18.70 -0.12
N ILE A 165 -2.80 17.80 -0.99
CA ILE A 165 -3.77 18.08 -2.06
C ILE A 165 -5.05 18.77 -1.55
N GLU A 166 -5.48 18.47 -0.31
CA GLU A 166 -6.68 19.06 0.30
C GLU A 166 -6.62 20.58 0.40
N LYS A 167 -5.45 21.15 0.74
CA LYS A 167 -5.28 22.61 0.80
C LYS A 167 -5.28 23.25 -0.58
N THR A 168 -4.66 22.61 -1.55
CA THR A 168 -4.56 23.12 -2.93
C THR A 168 -5.92 23.17 -3.63
N ILE A 169 -6.78 22.16 -3.41
CA ILE A 169 -8.14 22.17 -4.00
C ILE A 169 -9.01 23.27 -3.39
N GLN A 170 -8.87 23.53 -2.09
CA GLN A 170 -9.64 24.60 -1.42
C GLN A 170 -9.27 25.99 -1.91
N GLU A 171 -8.03 26.23 -2.32
CA GLU A 171 -7.56 27.52 -2.86
C GLU A 171 -8.07 27.76 -4.30
N ASP A 172 -8.21 26.72 -5.10
CA ASP A 172 -8.64 26.82 -6.50
C ASP A 172 -10.17 26.89 -6.68
N VAL A 173 -10.98 26.61 -5.62
CA VAL A 173 -12.44 26.68 -5.61
C VAL A 173 -12.97 28.03 -5.12
N LYS A 174 -12.11 28.94 -4.69
CA LYS A 174 -12.46 30.34 -4.36
C LYS A 174 -12.30 31.23 -5.58
#